data_7dc4fc44aac9160a2e4fca4cbdea97b1
#
_entry.id   7dc4fc44aac9160a2e4fca4cbdea97b1
#
_cell.length_a   1.000
_cell.length_b   1.000
_cell.length_c   1.000
_cell.angle_alpha   90.00
_cell.angle_beta   90.00
_cell.angle_gamma   90.00
#
_symmetry.space_group_name_H-M   'P 1'
#
loop_
_entity.id
_entity.type
_entity.pdbx_description
1 polymer ?
#
loop_
_entity_poly.entity_id
_entity_poly.type
_entity_poly.pdbx_seq_one_letter_code
_entity_poly.pdbx_strand_id
1 'polypeptide(L)' 'RVALFLKLNPKKVKGPPGLSRDVSKIGHYGTGDLEIVVKSLEDLELAKPFIQQAYQAVGG' A
#
# COMPACT_ATOMS: atom_id res chain seq x y z
N ARG A 1 -10.80 -3.77 -10.40
CA ARG A 1 -10.11 -3.87 -9.12
C ARG A 1 -8.61 -3.88 -9.33
N VAL A 2 -7.90 -3.05 -8.62
CA VAL A 2 -6.45 -2.94 -8.71
C VAL A 2 -5.82 -3.16 -7.34
N ALA A 3 -4.81 -3.99 -7.28
CA ALA A 3 -4.04 -4.20 -6.05
C ALA A 3 -2.70 -3.48 -6.19
N LEU A 4 -2.39 -2.63 -5.22
CA LEU A 4 -1.14 -1.88 -5.17
C LEU A 4 -0.27 -2.45 -4.06
N PHE A 5 1.00 -2.73 -4.36
CA PHE A 5 1.96 -3.21 -3.37
C PHE A 5 2.98 -2.12 -3.13
N LEU A 6 2.97 -1.56 -1.92
CA LEU A 6 3.80 -0.42 -1.59
C LEU A 6 4.94 -0.82 -0.67
N LYS A 7 6.11 -0.23 -0.89
CA LYS A 7 7.28 -0.45 -0.03
C LYS A 7 7.15 0.40 1.22
N LEU A 8 6.20 0.01 2.05
CA LEU A 8 5.97 0.62 3.35
C LEU A 8 5.90 -0.48 4.39
N ASN A 9 6.36 -0.18 5.60
CA ASN A 9 6.29 -1.13 6.71
C ASN A 9 4.89 -1.07 7.32
N PRO A 10 4.06 -2.10 7.15
CA PRO A 10 2.69 -2.06 7.66
C PRO A 10 2.59 -2.03 9.17
N LYS A 11 3.69 -2.31 9.88
CA LYS A 11 3.74 -2.18 11.33
C LYS A 11 3.90 -0.74 11.77
N LYS A 12 4.42 0.12 10.90
CA LYS A 12 4.64 1.53 11.19
C LYS A 12 3.66 2.45 10.48
N VAL A 13 3.13 2.01 9.36
CA VAL A 13 2.21 2.80 8.55
C VAL A 13 0.91 2.04 8.43
N LYS A 14 -0.15 2.59 8.99
CA LYS A 14 -1.48 2.00 8.87
C LYS A 14 -2.11 2.51 7.59
N GLY A 15 -2.39 1.60 6.67
CA GLY A 15 -3.07 1.95 5.44
C GLY A 15 -4.54 2.26 5.65
N PRO A 16 -5.26 2.60 4.57
CA PRO A 16 -6.68 2.89 4.68
C PRO A 16 -7.46 1.67 5.21
N PRO A 17 -8.31 1.87 6.22
CA PRO A 17 -9.07 0.77 6.82
C PRO A 17 -9.94 0.04 5.80
N GLY A 18 -9.94 -1.28 5.87
CA GLY A 18 -10.75 -2.10 4.97
C GLY A 18 -10.22 -2.25 3.57
N LEU A 19 -9.21 -1.48 3.18
CA LEU A 19 -8.63 -1.53 1.84
C LEU A 19 -7.21 -2.06 1.83
N SER A 20 -6.54 -2.09 2.97
CA SER A 20 -5.12 -2.45 3.04
C SER A 20 -4.90 -3.65 3.92
N ARG A 21 -3.80 -4.35 3.68
CA ARG A 21 -3.39 -5.45 4.54
C ARG A 21 -1.87 -5.61 4.51
N ASP A 22 -1.36 -6.21 5.58
CA ASP A 22 0.04 -6.58 5.71
C ASP A 22 0.30 -7.85 4.92
N VAL A 23 1.13 -7.77 3.90
CA VAL A 23 1.50 -8.93 3.09
C VAL A 23 2.98 -9.28 3.25
N SER A 24 3.61 -8.78 4.31
CA SER A 24 5.04 -9.02 4.52
C SER A 24 5.37 -10.50 4.71
N LYS A 25 4.42 -11.28 5.20
CA LYS A 25 4.62 -12.71 5.43
C LYS A 25 4.00 -13.58 4.32
N ILE A 26 3.38 -12.97 3.34
CA ILE A 26 2.82 -13.69 2.21
C ILE A 26 3.88 -13.76 1.13
N GLY A 27 4.04 -14.92 0.51
CA GLY A 27 5.05 -15.10 -0.53
C GLY A 27 4.82 -14.15 -1.70
N HIS A 28 5.64 -13.12 -1.77
CA HIS A 28 5.70 -12.21 -2.90
C HIS A 28 7.17 -11.83 -3.09
N TYR A 29 7.50 -11.34 -4.25
CA TYR A 29 8.90 -11.18 -4.62
C TYR A 29 9.41 -9.76 -4.38
N GLY A 30 9.25 -9.26 -3.16
CA GLY A 30 9.90 -8.02 -2.75
C GLY A 30 9.32 -6.75 -3.34
N THR A 31 8.11 -6.81 -3.82
CA THR A 31 7.47 -5.64 -4.43
C THR A 31 6.89 -4.67 -3.42
N GLY A 32 6.73 -5.12 -2.16
CA GLY A 32 6.22 -4.25 -1.09
C GLY A 32 5.50 -5.07 -0.06
N ASP A 33 5.41 -4.54 1.16
CA ASP A 33 4.82 -5.23 2.29
C ASP A 33 3.42 -4.77 2.63
N LEU A 34 2.95 -3.67 2.05
CA LEU A 34 1.60 -3.17 2.26
C LEU A 34 0.80 -3.28 0.97
N GLU A 35 -0.28 -4.02 1.01
CA GLU A 35 -1.19 -4.11 -0.13
C GLU A 35 -2.38 -3.18 0.08
N ILE A 36 -2.73 -2.41 -0.93
CA ILE A 36 -3.96 -1.60 -0.94
C ILE A 36 -4.78 -2.02 -2.14
N VAL A 37 -6.04 -2.36 -1.92
CA VAL A 37 -6.96 -2.75 -2.98
C VAL A 37 -7.84 -1.57 -3.34
N VAL A 38 -7.80 -1.16 -4.60
CA VAL A 38 -8.56 -0.02 -5.10
C VAL A 38 -9.66 -0.54 -6.01
N LYS A 39 -10.91 -0.26 -5.67
CA LYS A 39 -12.08 -0.70 -6.43
C LYS A 39 -12.83 0.46 -7.06
N SER A 40 -12.58 1.69 -6.62
CA SER A 40 -13.29 2.88 -7.06
C SER A 40 -12.38 4.09 -7.01
N LEU A 41 -12.86 5.22 -7.54
CA LEU A 41 -12.11 6.47 -7.44
C LEU A 41 -11.97 6.95 -6.00
N GLU A 42 -12.98 6.68 -5.16
CA GLU A 42 -12.88 7.02 -3.75
C GLU A 42 -11.76 6.25 -3.08
N ASP A 43 -11.63 4.97 -3.40
CA ASP A 43 -10.56 4.15 -2.86
C ASP A 43 -9.19 4.68 -3.29
N LEU A 44 -9.08 5.12 -4.55
CA LEU A 44 -7.85 5.70 -5.06
C LEU A 44 -7.46 6.95 -4.29
N GLU A 45 -8.45 7.81 -3.99
CA GLU A 45 -8.17 9.01 -3.20
C GLU A 45 -7.65 8.68 -1.81
N LEU A 46 -8.20 7.64 -1.18
CA LEU A 46 -7.72 7.19 0.12
C LEU A 46 -6.32 6.60 0.05
N ALA A 47 -5.95 6.03 -1.08
CA ALA A 47 -4.64 5.41 -1.26
C ALA A 47 -3.54 6.41 -1.57
N LYS A 48 -3.86 7.57 -2.13
CA LYS A 48 -2.87 8.54 -2.59
C LYS A 48 -1.83 8.95 -1.54
N PRO A 49 -2.20 9.27 -0.29
CA PRO A 49 -1.18 9.63 0.70
C PRO A 49 -0.15 8.51 0.93
N PHE A 50 -0.60 7.27 0.85
CA PHE A 50 0.29 6.12 1.08
C PHE A 50 1.18 5.87 -0.13
N ILE A 51 0.65 6.06 -1.33
CA ILE A 51 1.45 5.98 -2.55
C ILE A 51 2.57 7.01 -2.50
N GLN A 52 2.25 8.23 -2.07
CA GLN A 52 3.23 9.30 -1.97
C GLN A 52 4.29 8.98 -0.91
N GLN A 53 3.89 8.41 0.22
CA GLN A 53 4.83 8.00 1.25
C GLN A 53 5.80 6.93 0.73
N ALA A 54 5.28 5.96 -0.02
CA ALA A 54 6.12 4.92 -0.59
C ALA A 54 7.11 5.49 -1.60
N TYR A 55 6.65 6.44 -2.41
CA TYR A 55 7.50 7.10 -3.39
C TYR A 55 8.65 7.84 -2.71
N GLN A 56 8.35 8.59 -1.64
CA GLN A 56 9.36 9.34 -0.91
C GLN A 56 10.32 8.41 -0.16
N ALA A 57 9.83 7.28 0.33
CA ALA A 57 10.65 6.34 1.08
C ALA A 57 11.74 5.70 0.22
N VAL A 58 11.53 5.61 -1.09
CA VAL A 58 12.55 5.07 -2.01
C VAL A 58 13.37 6.16 -2.70
N GLY A 59 13.26 7.39 -2.24
CA GLY A 59 14.08 8.48 -2.74
C GLY A 59 13.55 9.15 -4.00
N GLY A 60 12.28 8.96 -4.27
CA GLY A 60 11.64 9.60 -5.42
C GLY A 60 11.37 11.08 -5.23
#